data_a966e4a186769e5545ee25aac84efbff
#
_entry.id   a966e4a186769e5545ee25aac84efbff
#
_cell.length_a   1.000
_cell.length_b   1.000
_cell.length_c   1.000
_cell.angle_alpha   90.00
_cell.angle_beta   90.00
_cell.angle_gamma   90.00
#
_symmetry.space_group_name_H-M   'P 1'
#
loop_
_entity.id
_entity.type
_entity.pdbx_description
1 polymer ?
#
loop_
_entity_poly.entity_id
_entity_poly.type
_entity_poly.pdbx_seq_one_letter_code
_entity_poly.pdbx_strand_id
1 'polypeptide(L)'
;MVSMLMQAGVQTTTFQPVLFMDNLLTSWARKDIMKNDLYTYPHNRNLEASWICLDDVAKFMIAAIDRDDLVGRCINIGGPEIFTPPRVADLLSGHFGRPIRYEELDLKDFSNRLYDIFYKDLDDEKRGGRSADREGFSESMSDFYRFNNISEHKPFKVDMEPVLKEIPIKLTPFSEWMKQQDWDEELDTNAG
;
A
#
# COMPACT_ATOMS: atom_id res chain seq x y z
N MET A 1 11.79 -13.54 -7.42
CA MET A 1 11.70 -14.38 -6.20
C MET A 1 10.69 -15.53 -6.39
N VAL A 2 9.42 -15.29 -6.68
CA VAL A 2 8.39 -16.34 -6.86
C VAL A 2 8.82 -17.41 -7.88
N SER A 3 9.31 -17.02 -9.05
CA SER A 3 9.80 -17.94 -10.08
C SER A 3 10.96 -18.84 -9.60
N MET A 4 11.82 -18.33 -8.74
CA MET A 4 12.92 -19.13 -8.17
C MET A 4 12.41 -20.18 -7.19
N LEU A 5 11.41 -19.86 -6.36
CA LEU A 5 10.78 -20.80 -5.45
C LEU A 5 10.06 -21.91 -6.22
N MET A 6 9.33 -21.56 -7.26
CA MET A 6 8.66 -22.53 -8.13
C MET A 6 9.65 -23.44 -8.85
N GLN A 7 10.77 -22.91 -9.36
CA GLN A 7 11.84 -23.70 -9.98
C GLN A 7 12.53 -24.64 -8.99
N ALA A 8 12.59 -24.25 -7.71
CA ALA A 8 13.12 -25.09 -6.63
C ALA A 8 12.11 -26.15 -6.13
N GLY A 9 10.94 -26.26 -6.78
CA GLY A 9 9.91 -27.24 -6.40
C GLY A 9 9.12 -26.88 -5.13
N VAL A 10 9.24 -25.62 -4.67
CA VAL A 10 8.48 -25.15 -3.50
C VAL A 10 7.05 -24.84 -3.93
N GLN A 11 6.09 -25.47 -3.29
CA GLN A 11 4.67 -25.18 -3.49
C GLN A 11 4.38 -23.78 -2.94
N THR A 12 3.97 -22.87 -3.81
CA THR A 12 3.74 -21.46 -3.46
C THR A 12 2.42 -20.95 -4.01
N THR A 13 1.69 -20.22 -3.18
CA THR A 13 0.59 -19.34 -3.60
C THR A 13 1.04 -17.90 -3.31
N THR A 14 0.88 -17.01 -4.28
CA THR A 14 1.32 -15.61 -4.13
C THR A 14 0.12 -14.70 -4.15
N PHE A 15 -0.10 -13.97 -3.05
CA PHE A 15 -1.03 -12.86 -3.02
C PHE A 15 -0.31 -11.56 -3.35
N GLN A 16 -0.95 -10.75 -4.20
CA GLN A 16 -0.42 -9.46 -4.66
C GLN A 16 -1.38 -8.35 -4.19
N PRO A 17 -1.22 -7.86 -2.95
CA PRO A 17 -2.01 -6.74 -2.46
C PRO A 17 -1.63 -5.46 -3.21
N VAL A 18 -2.62 -4.60 -3.44
CA VAL A 18 -2.41 -3.39 -4.25
C VAL A 18 -2.04 -2.17 -3.41
N LEU A 19 -2.89 -1.68 -2.53
CA LEU A 19 -2.63 -0.49 -1.74
C LEU A 19 -3.04 -0.70 -0.28
N PHE A 20 -2.08 -0.52 0.64
CA PHE A 20 -2.34 -0.77 2.04
C PHE A 20 -2.99 0.43 2.74
N MET A 21 -4.07 0.19 3.50
CA MET A 21 -4.66 1.18 4.42
C MET A 21 -3.62 1.63 5.45
N ASP A 22 -2.79 0.71 5.90
CA ASP A 22 -1.75 0.89 6.92
C ASP A 22 -0.66 1.90 6.50
N ASN A 23 -0.54 2.20 5.21
CA ASN A 23 0.31 3.29 4.71
C ASN A 23 -0.09 4.66 5.29
N LEU A 24 -1.36 4.84 5.67
CA LEU A 24 -1.83 6.08 6.29
C LEU A 24 -1.31 6.27 7.72
N LEU A 25 -0.84 5.21 8.36
CA LEU A 25 -0.26 5.24 9.70
C LEU A 25 1.26 5.47 9.70
N THR A 26 1.89 5.44 8.54
CA THR A 26 3.33 5.69 8.43
C THR A 26 3.68 7.13 8.75
N SER A 27 4.93 7.37 9.18
CA SER A 27 5.40 8.69 9.61
C SER A 27 5.21 9.78 8.55
N TRP A 28 5.33 9.42 7.27
CA TRP A 28 5.22 10.36 6.16
C TRP A 28 3.77 10.76 5.81
N ALA A 29 2.77 9.89 6.10
CA ALA A 29 1.37 10.20 5.83
C ALA A 29 0.65 10.72 7.08
N ARG A 30 0.79 10.01 8.20
CA ARG A 30 0.07 10.30 9.45
C ARG A 30 0.36 11.69 9.99
N LYS A 31 1.62 12.13 9.93
CA LYS A 31 1.99 13.46 10.41
C LYS A 31 1.25 14.58 9.66
N ASP A 32 1.13 14.46 8.35
CA ASP A 32 0.44 15.46 7.54
C ASP A 32 -1.07 15.41 7.80
N ILE A 33 -1.66 14.23 7.92
CA ILE A 33 -3.08 14.05 8.27
C ILE A 33 -3.39 14.66 9.64
N MET A 34 -2.59 14.36 10.66
CA MET A 34 -2.89 14.73 12.05
C MET A 34 -2.56 16.19 12.37
N LYS A 35 -1.49 16.75 11.79
CA LYS A 35 -0.99 18.09 12.14
C LYS A 35 -1.28 19.19 11.12
N ASN A 36 -1.45 18.80 9.85
CA ASN A 36 -1.54 19.74 8.74
C ASN A 36 -2.88 19.70 7.99
N ASP A 37 -3.80 18.83 8.41
CA ASP A 37 -5.07 18.58 7.71
C ASP A 37 -4.90 18.21 6.23
N LEU A 38 -3.81 17.48 5.92
CA LEU A 38 -3.44 17.11 4.58
C LEU A 38 -3.27 15.59 4.44
N TYR A 39 -3.90 15.03 3.42
CA TYR A 39 -3.57 13.71 2.91
C TYR A 39 -2.75 13.89 1.63
N THR A 40 -1.45 13.62 1.72
CA THR A 40 -0.51 13.82 0.61
C THR A 40 -0.06 12.47 0.05
N TYR A 41 -0.12 12.31 -1.27
CA TYR A 41 0.34 11.11 -1.96
C TYR A 41 0.70 11.42 -3.42
N PRO A 42 1.58 10.65 -4.09
CA PRO A 42 1.93 10.90 -5.50
C PRO A 42 0.94 10.26 -6.48
N HIS A 43 -0.28 10.00 -6.06
CA HIS A 43 -1.32 9.46 -6.92
C HIS A 43 -2.09 10.57 -7.62
N ASN A 44 -2.38 10.36 -8.91
CA ASN A 44 -3.29 11.24 -9.64
C ASN A 44 -4.67 11.28 -8.94
N ARG A 45 -5.30 12.46 -8.91
CA ARG A 45 -6.60 12.67 -8.27
C ARG A 45 -7.71 11.72 -8.73
N ASN A 46 -7.60 11.19 -9.95
CA ASN A 46 -8.58 10.29 -10.56
C ASN A 46 -8.18 8.81 -10.48
N LEU A 47 -7.04 8.50 -9.83
CA LEU A 47 -6.60 7.13 -9.68
C LEU A 47 -7.60 6.36 -8.81
N GLU A 48 -8.21 5.32 -9.36
CA GLU A 48 -9.04 4.38 -8.62
C GLU A 48 -8.18 3.27 -8.02
N ALA A 49 -8.23 3.10 -6.71
CA ALA A 49 -7.49 2.05 -6.02
C ALA A 49 -8.35 1.29 -5.03
N SER A 50 -8.15 -0.02 -4.97
CA SER A 50 -8.69 -0.89 -3.93
C SER A 50 -7.75 -0.83 -2.72
N TRP A 51 -8.29 -0.51 -1.54
CA TRP A 51 -7.52 -0.41 -0.32
C TRP A 51 -7.71 -1.65 0.55
N ILE A 52 -6.62 -2.27 0.99
CA ILE A 52 -6.65 -3.47 1.83
C ILE A 52 -5.85 -3.24 3.11
N CYS A 53 -6.32 -3.73 4.25
CA CYS A 53 -5.51 -3.72 5.49
C CYS A 53 -4.64 -4.99 5.59
N LEU A 54 -3.58 -4.92 6.37
CA LEU A 54 -2.65 -6.04 6.58
C LEU A 54 -3.34 -7.26 7.18
N ASP A 55 -4.32 -7.07 8.07
CA ASP A 55 -5.10 -8.17 8.65
C ASP A 55 -5.87 -8.97 7.59
N ASP A 56 -6.42 -8.31 6.58
CA ASP A 56 -7.13 -8.99 5.50
C ASP A 56 -6.16 -9.76 4.59
N VAL A 57 -4.95 -9.26 4.37
CA VAL A 57 -3.89 -10.02 3.69
C VAL A 57 -3.57 -11.29 4.48
N ALA A 58 -3.42 -11.18 5.80
CA ALA A 58 -3.19 -12.33 6.66
C ALA A 58 -4.35 -13.35 6.60
N LYS A 59 -5.61 -12.90 6.55
CA LYS A 59 -6.77 -13.79 6.37
C LYS A 59 -6.70 -14.57 5.05
N PHE A 60 -6.30 -13.92 3.94
CA PHE A 60 -6.08 -14.61 2.67
C PHE A 60 -4.98 -15.66 2.77
N MET A 61 -3.86 -15.31 3.41
CA MET A 61 -2.75 -16.26 3.59
C MET A 61 -3.19 -17.47 4.42
N ILE A 62 -3.90 -17.28 5.53
CA ILE A 62 -4.42 -18.35 6.37
C ILE A 62 -5.41 -19.22 5.59
N ALA A 63 -6.33 -18.61 4.85
CA ALA A 63 -7.33 -19.34 4.06
C ALA A 63 -6.72 -20.20 2.91
N ALA A 64 -5.46 -19.93 2.54
CA ALA A 64 -4.76 -20.63 1.48
C ALA A 64 -3.85 -21.78 1.98
N ILE A 65 -3.63 -21.94 3.29
CA ILE A 65 -2.63 -22.90 3.83
C ILE A 65 -2.89 -24.32 3.35
N ASP A 66 -4.14 -24.80 3.35
CA ASP A 66 -4.50 -26.17 2.99
C ASP A 66 -5.21 -26.24 1.62
N ARG A 67 -4.86 -25.32 0.70
CA ARG A 67 -5.51 -25.16 -0.61
C ARG A 67 -4.54 -25.53 -1.74
N ASP A 68 -4.42 -26.82 -2.03
CA ASP A 68 -3.57 -27.34 -3.12
C ASP A 68 -3.98 -26.78 -4.49
N ASP A 69 -5.25 -26.46 -4.68
CA ASP A 69 -5.79 -25.86 -5.89
C ASP A 69 -5.33 -24.41 -6.15
N LEU A 70 -4.74 -23.76 -5.14
CA LEU A 70 -4.15 -22.43 -5.25
C LEU A 70 -2.63 -22.45 -5.52
N VAL A 71 -2.01 -23.62 -5.44
CA VAL A 71 -0.56 -23.76 -5.67
C VAL A 71 -0.19 -23.34 -7.09
N GLY A 72 0.88 -22.55 -7.20
CA GLY A 72 1.36 -22.01 -8.48
C GLY A 72 0.64 -20.74 -8.95
N ARG A 73 -0.33 -20.26 -8.21
CA ARG A 73 -1.12 -19.08 -8.59
C ARG A 73 -0.59 -17.78 -8.02
N CYS A 74 -0.77 -16.71 -8.82
CA CYS A 74 -0.61 -15.33 -8.38
C CYS A 74 -1.99 -14.67 -8.38
N ILE A 75 -2.44 -14.18 -7.23
CA ILE A 75 -3.79 -13.66 -7.02
C ILE A 75 -3.69 -12.21 -6.56
N ASN A 76 -4.22 -11.30 -7.37
CA ASN A 76 -4.33 -9.89 -6.98
C ASN A 76 -5.43 -9.75 -5.94
N ILE A 77 -5.14 -9.06 -4.85
CA ILE A 77 -6.09 -8.82 -3.77
C ILE A 77 -6.18 -7.33 -3.43
N GLY A 78 -7.36 -6.89 -3.09
CA GLY A 78 -7.68 -5.54 -2.64
C GLY A 78 -8.70 -5.58 -1.51
N GLY A 79 -9.08 -4.43 -1.01
CA GLY A 79 -10.17 -4.31 -0.04
C GLY A 79 -11.55 -4.30 -0.72
N PRO A 80 -12.62 -4.18 0.10
CA PRO A 80 -13.99 -4.24 -0.39
C PRO A 80 -14.42 -3.00 -1.18
N GLU A 81 -13.63 -1.93 -1.12
CA GLU A 81 -14.02 -0.62 -1.63
C GLU A 81 -12.92 -0.04 -2.53
N ILE A 82 -13.36 0.71 -3.56
CA ILE A 82 -12.47 1.39 -4.50
C ILE A 82 -12.64 2.89 -4.30
N PHE A 83 -11.53 3.57 -4.03
CA PHE A 83 -11.53 5.01 -3.79
C PHE A 83 -10.54 5.75 -4.69
N THR A 84 -10.86 6.99 -5.01
CA THR A 84 -9.91 7.98 -5.48
C THR A 84 -9.25 8.69 -4.29
N PRO A 85 -8.05 9.27 -4.44
CA PRO A 85 -7.40 9.98 -3.33
C PRO A 85 -8.23 11.10 -2.69
N PRO A 86 -8.96 11.95 -3.44
CA PRO A 86 -9.89 12.90 -2.82
C PRO A 86 -10.96 12.23 -1.97
N ARG A 87 -11.48 11.06 -2.41
CA ARG A 87 -12.49 10.34 -1.63
C ARG A 87 -11.91 9.79 -0.33
N VAL A 88 -10.65 9.37 -0.31
CA VAL A 88 -9.95 9.00 0.95
C VAL A 88 -9.86 10.20 1.88
N ALA A 89 -9.53 11.40 1.38
CA ALA A 89 -9.51 12.62 2.17
C ALA A 89 -10.90 12.96 2.77
N ASP A 90 -11.99 12.74 2.02
CA ASP A 90 -13.35 12.92 2.54
C ASP A 90 -13.67 11.93 3.68
N LEU A 91 -13.24 10.69 3.56
CA LEU A 91 -13.43 9.66 4.59
C LEU A 91 -12.64 10.00 5.87
N LEU A 92 -11.40 10.45 5.72
CA LEU A 92 -10.57 10.94 6.82
C LEU A 92 -11.22 12.17 7.48
N SER A 93 -11.74 13.11 6.67
CA SER A 93 -12.47 14.28 7.18
C SER A 93 -13.67 13.90 8.02
N GLY A 94 -14.45 12.92 7.57
CA GLY A 94 -15.59 12.38 8.31
C GLY A 94 -15.19 11.71 9.61
N HIS A 95 -14.07 10.97 9.60
CA HIS A 95 -13.55 10.29 10.78
C HIS A 95 -13.06 11.25 11.86
N PHE A 96 -12.29 12.28 11.48
CA PHE A 96 -11.72 13.24 12.41
C PHE A 96 -12.63 14.43 12.74
N GLY A 97 -13.78 14.57 12.06
CA GLY A 97 -14.70 15.69 12.26
C GLY A 97 -14.14 17.05 11.85
N ARG A 98 -13.13 17.08 10.98
CA ARG A 98 -12.46 18.28 10.48
C ARG A 98 -12.04 18.11 9.02
N PRO A 99 -11.99 19.20 8.22
CA PRO A 99 -11.68 19.09 6.81
C PRO A 99 -10.22 18.65 6.58
N ILE A 100 -10.01 17.51 5.91
CA ILE A 100 -8.71 17.04 5.43
C ILE A 100 -8.72 17.14 3.91
N ARG A 101 -7.69 17.77 3.33
CA ARG A 101 -7.60 17.97 1.89
C ARG A 101 -6.61 16.99 1.27
N TYR A 102 -6.92 16.54 0.06
CA TYR A 102 -5.97 15.80 -0.74
C TYR A 102 -5.04 16.73 -1.52
N GLU A 103 -3.74 16.47 -1.47
CA GLU A 103 -2.72 17.14 -2.26
C GLU A 103 -1.84 16.11 -2.98
N GLU A 104 -1.80 16.21 -4.30
CA GLU A 104 -0.95 15.37 -5.14
C GLU A 104 0.50 15.84 -5.04
N LEU A 105 1.38 14.94 -4.60
CA LEU A 105 2.80 15.24 -4.50
C LEU A 105 3.52 15.04 -5.82
N ASP A 106 4.54 15.84 -6.08
CA ASP A 106 5.50 15.57 -7.14
C ASP A 106 6.16 14.22 -6.95
N LEU A 107 6.30 13.45 -8.03
CA LEU A 107 6.81 12.08 -7.99
C LEU A 107 8.25 12.01 -7.47
N LYS A 108 9.08 12.96 -7.87
CA LYS A 108 10.49 13.01 -7.48
C LYS A 108 10.64 13.43 -6.01
N ASP A 109 9.86 14.40 -5.57
CA ASP A 109 9.87 14.85 -4.18
C ASP A 109 9.41 13.73 -3.24
N PHE A 110 8.34 13.02 -3.59
CA PHE A 110 7.87 11.88 -2.82
C PHE A 110 8.91 10.74 -2.78
N SER A 111 9.50 10.41 -3.92
CA SER A 111 10.51 9.36 -4.02
C SER A 111 11.77 9.68 -3.20
N ASN A 112 12.20 10.94 -3.21
CA ASN A 112 13.31 11.40 -2.38
C ASN A 112 12.96 11.33 -0.88
N ARG A 113 11.73 11.69 -0.51
CA ARG A 113 11.23 11.58 0.87
C ARG A 113 11.22 10.13 1.35
N LEU A 114 10.79 9.19 0.52
CA LEU A 114 10.85 7.75 0.84
C LEU A 114 12.28 7.27 0.99
N TYR A 115 13.19 7.70 0.12
CA TYR A 115 14.59 7.35 0.25
C TYR A 115 15.17 7.79 1.59
N ASP A 116 14.89 9.02 2.02
CA ASP A 116 15.36 9.53 3.30
C ASP A 116 14.78 8.70 4.48
N ILE A 117 13.53 8.27 4.40
CA ILE A 117 12.92 7.46 5.45
C ILE A 117 13.57 6.07 5.53
N PHE A 118 13.80 5.41 4.40
CA PHE A 118 14.24 4.01 4.39
C PHE A 118 15.76 3.83 4.41
N TYR A 119 16.52 4.80 3.94
CA TYR A 119 17.94 4.58 3.63
C TYR A 119 18.90 5.63 4.17
N LYS A 120 18.44 6.79 4.65
CA LYS A 120 19.31 7.88 5.06
C LYS A 120 20.31 7.47 6.14
N ASP A 121 19.85 6.69 7.11
CA ASP A 121 20.63 6.30 8.29
C ASP A 121 21.24 4.90 8.17
N LEU A 122 21.12 4.27 7.00
CA LEU A 122 21.76 2.99 6.74
C LEU A 122 23.17 3.18 6.18
N ASP A 123 24.14 2.45 6.72
CA ASP A 123 25.49 2.32 6.15
C ASP A 123 25.43 1.55 4.80
N ASP A 124 26.45 1.71 3.97
CA ASP A 124 26.50 1.13 2.63
C ASP A 124 26.42 -0.41 2.62
N GLU A 125 26.85 -1.06 3.68
CA GLU A 125 26.77 -2.52 3.86
C GLU A 125 25.32 -2.99 4.06
N LYS A 126 24.52 -2.21 4.78
CA LYS A 126 23.10 -2.50 5.06
C LYS A 126 22.17 -2.06 3.94
N ARG A 127 22.58 -1.11 3.09
CA ARG A 127 21.78 -0.66 1.95
C ARG A 127 21.54 -1.74 0.90
N GLY A 128 22.37 -2.78 0.84
CA GLY A 128 22.24 -3.88 -0.14
C GLY A 128 22.24 -3.38 -1.60
N GLY A 129 23.00 -3.96 -2.47
CA GLY A 129 23.38 -3.46 -3.81
C GLY A 129 22.29 -3.05 -4.82
N ARG A 130 21.05 -2.83 -4.43
CA ARG A 130 19.95 -2.40 -5.32
C ARG A 130 19.39 -1.00 -5.06
N SER A 131 19.71 -0.38 -3.95
CA SER A 131 19.23 0.96 -3.59
C SER A 131 20.34 1.85 -3.03
N ALA A 132 21.59 1.51 -3.31
CA ALA A 132 22.75 2.29 -2.86
C ALA A 132 22.77 3.72 -3.44
N ASP A 133 22.13 3.93 -4.58
CA ASP A 133 22.06 5.20 -5.28
C ASP A 133 20.67 5.84 -5.11
N ARG A 134 20.66 7.03 -4.49
CA ARG A 134 19.46 7.84 -4.30
C ARG A 134 18.77 8.17 -5.62
N GLU A 135 19.54 8.49 -6.65
CA GLU A 135 19.02 8.87 -7.96
C GLU A 135 18.29 7.69 -8.61
N GLY A 136 18.93 6.52 -8.66
CA GLY A 136 18.32 5.30 -9.22
C GLY A 136 17.07 4.84 -8.44
N PHE A 137 17.06 4.98 -7.11
CA PHE A 137 15.85 4.72 -6.32
C PHE A 137 14.74 5.70 -6.68
N SER A 138 15.05 7.01 -6.72
CA SER A 138 14.09 8.07 -7.02
C SER A 138 13.50 7.93 -8.41
N GLU A 139 14.31 7.60 -9.40
CA GLU A 139 13.86 7.33 -10.78
C GLU A 139 12.92 6.11 -10.83
N SER A 140 13.35 5.00 -10.24
CA SER A 140 12.57 3.75 -10.24
C SER A 140 11.21 3.93 -9.56
N MET A 141 11.17 4.61 -8.42
CA MET A 141 9.91 4.90 -7.71
C MET A 141 9.04 5.87 -8.48
N SER A 142 9.64 6.90 -9.10
CA SER A 142 8.89 7.86 -9.93
C SER A 142 8.27 7.18 -11.15
N ASP A 143 8.99 6.27 -11.79
CA ASP A 143 8.48 5.50 -12.93
C ASP A 143 7.37 4.54 -12.52
N PHE A 144 7.49 3.91 -11.35
CA PHE A 144 6.42 3.08 -10.78
C PHE A 144 5.13 3.88 -10.58
N TYR A 145 5.19 5.02 -9.91
CA TYR A 145 4.00 5.86 -9.70
C TYR A 145 3.47 6.47 -10.99
N ARG A 146 4.35 6.89 -11.89
CA ARG A 146 3.95 7.41 -13.22
C ARG A 146 3.16 6.36 -13.99
N PHE A 147 3.68 5.13 -14.07
CA PHE A 147 2.99 4.03 -14.74
C PHE A 147 1.60 3.78 -14.14
N ASN A 148 1.50 3.69 -12.81
CA ASN A 148 0.24 3.41 -12.14
C ASN A 148 -0.79 4.54 -12.31
N ASN A 149 -0.32 5.80 -12.35
CA ASN A 149 -1.19 6.97 -12.51
C ASN A 149 -1.83 7.08 -13.91
N ILE A 150 -1.17 6.59 -14.95
CA ILE A 150 -1.62 6.77 -16.34
C ILE A 150 -2.05 5.48 -17.04
N SER A 151 -1.81 4.32 -16.41
CA SER A 151 -2.12 3.02 -17.00
C SER A 151 -3.62 2.83 -17.21
N GLU A 152 -4.01 2.55 -18.46
CA GLU A 152 -5.40 2.20 -18.81
C GLU A 152 -5.86 0.90 -18.16
N HIS A 153 -4.93 0.02 -17.77
CA HIS A 153 -5.21 -1.25 -17.08
C HIS A 153 -5.61 -1.07 -15.63
N LYS A 154 -5.51 0.15 -15.07
CA LYS A 154 -5.86 0.47 -13.68
C LYS A 154 -5.31 -0.55 -12.68
N PRO A 155 -3.99 -0.73 -12.59
CA PRO A 155 -3.36 -1.84 -11.86
C PRO A 155 -3.68 -1.87 -10.36
N PHE A 156 -4.12 -0.74 -9.77
CA PHE A 156 -4.55 -0.68 -8.38
C PHE A 156 -6.04 -0.96 -8.16
N LYS A 157 -6.80 -1.18 -9.23
CA LYS A 157 -8.22 -1.52 -9.15
C LYS A 157 -8.40 -3.03 -9.29
N VAL A 158 -8.78 -3.70 -8.21
CA VAL A 158 -9.01 -5.13 -8.18
C VAL A 158 -10.50 -5.42 -8.07
N ASP A 159 -11.02 -6.25 -8.97
CA ASP A 159 -12.34 -6.84 -8.79
C ASP A 159 -12.25 -8.00 -7.79
N MET A 160 -12.81 -7.79 -6.61
CA MET A 160 -12.74 -8.77 -5.53
C MET A 160 -13.85 -9.82 -5.59
N GLU A 161 -14.89 -9.66 -6.43
CA GLU A 161 -16.00 -10.62 -6.49
C GLU A 161 -15.53 -12.04 -6.85
N PRO A 162 -14.74 -12.26 -7.93
CA PRO A 162 -14.26 -13.60 -8.24
C PRO A 162 -13.31 -14.16 -7.16
N VAL A 163 -12.47 -13.31 -6.57
CA VAL A 163 -11.54 -13.74 -5.52
C VAL A 163 -12.28 -14.20 -4.26
N LEU A 164 -13.27 -13.43 -3.82
CA LEU A 164 -14.08 -13.78 -2.63
C LEU A 164 -15.02 -14.96 -2.85
N LYS A 165 -15.39 -15.24 -4.10
CA LYS A 165 -16.16 -16.43 -4.45
C LYS A 165 -15.34 -17.69 -4.30
N GLU A 166 -14.03 -17.61 -4.57
CA GLU A 166 -13.08 -18.71 -4.47
C GLU A 166 -12.47 -18.84 -3.07
N ILE A 167 -12.13 -17.72 -2.45
CA ILE A 167 -11.55 -17.63 -1.10
C ILE A 167 -12.47 -16.75 -0.24
N PRO A 168 -13.53 -17.34 0.36
CA PRO A 168 -14.56 -16.56 1.06
C PRO A 168 -14.07 -16.09 2.43
N ILE A 169 -13.54 -14.88 2.48
CA ILE A 169 -13.19 -14.18 3.72
C ILE A 169 -14.03 -12.90 3.85
N LYS A 170 -14.21 -12.42 5.07
CA LYS A 170 -14.83 -11.12 5.32
C LYS A 170 -13.73 -10.05 5.28
N LEU A 171 -13.83 -9.14 4.31
CA LEU A 171 -12.97 -7.97 4.21
C LEU A 171 -13.40 -6.86 5.16
N THR A 172 -12.42 -6.09 5.60
CA THR A 172 -12.59 -4.97 6.53
C THR A 172 -12.87 -3.68 5.74
N PRO A 173 -14.04 -3.03 5.90
CA PRO A 173 -14.29 -1.73 5.29
C PRO A 173 -13.32 -0.66 5.80
N PHE A 174 -12.97 0.29 4.93
CA PHE A 174 -12.04 1.37 5.26
C PHE A 174 -12.46 2.16 6.51
N SER A 175 -13.77 2.42 6.63
CA SER A 175 -14.31 3.14 7.79
C SER A 175 -14.24 2.34 9.11
N GLU A 176 -14.29 1.00 9.04
CA GLU A 176 -14.10 0.13 10.20
C GLU A 176 -12.62 0.08 10.59
N TRP A 177 -11.75 -0.07 9.60
CA TRP A 177 -10.31 -0.05 9.82
C TRP A 177 -9.86 1.24 10.51
N MET A 178 -10.29 2.41 10.03
CA MET A 178 -9.92 3.71 10.63
C MET A 178 -10.27 3.80 12.13
N LYS A 179 -11.42 3.24 12.54
CA LYS A 179 -11.87 3.26 13.94
C LYS A 179 -11.03 2.38 14.86
N GLN A 180 -10.32 1.41 14.32
CA GLN A 180 -9.51 0.46 15.06
C GLN A 180 -8.08 0.96 15.29
N GLN A 181 -7.68 2.05 14.61
CA GLN A 181 -6.33 2.56 14.67
C GLN A 181 -6.13 3.55 15.82
N ASP A 182 -4.98 3.48 16.46
CA ASP A 182 -4.49 4.53 17.35
C ASP A 182 -3.78 5.61 16.52
N TRP A 183 -4.51 6.68 16.22
CA TRP A 183 -4.00 7.81 15.45
C TRP A 183 -3.12 8.75 16.28
N ASP A 184 -3.18 8.68 17.60
CA ASP A 184 -2.46 9.55 18.54
C ASP A 184 -1.14 8.94 19.04
N GLU A 185 -0.90 7.65 18.76
CA GLU A 185 0.34 6.99 19.11
C GLU A 185 1.55 7.79 18.60
N GLU A 186 2.48 8.16 19.46
CA GLU A 186 3.70 8.84 19.05
C GLU A 186 4.44 7.96 18.03
N LEU A 187 4.68 8.53 16.85
CA LEU A 187 5.46 7.85 15.83
C LEU A 187 6.85 7.60 16.41
N ASP A 188 7.14 6.34 16.67
CA ASP A 188 8.48 5.92 17.03
C ASP A 188 9.42 6.28 15.87
N THR A 189 10.14 7.38 16.04
CA THR A 189 11.08 7.90 15.02
C THR A 189 12.29 6.99 14.86
N ASN A 190 12.33 5.86 15.60
CA ASN A 190 13.43 4.91 15.64
C ASN A 190 13.07 3.52 15.07
N ALA A 191 11.88 3.32 14.49
CA ALA A 191 11.56 2.08 13.78
C ALA A 191 12.01 2.22 12.31
N GLY A 192 13.30 2.06 12.08
CA GLY A 192 13.96 1.98 10.79
C GLY A 192 14.82 0.74 10.74
#